data_573c7df7b67fed48819c4c90824ac605
#
_entry.id   573c7df7b67fed48819c4c90824ac605
#
_cell.length_a   1.000
_cell.length_b   1.000
_cell.length_c   1.000
_cell.angle_alpha   90.00
_cell.angle_beta   90.00
_cell.angle_gamma   90.00
#
_symmetry.space_group_name_H-M   'P 1'
#
loop_
_entity.id
_entity.type
_entity.pdbx_description
1 polymer ?
#
loop_
_entity_poly.entity_id
_entity_poly.type
_entity_poly.pdbx_seq_one_letter_code
_entity_poly.pdbx_strand_id
1 'polypeptide(L)'
;MKSLKFMLLLLIALPILFSCESTTETDTCATPTFSPSSGTHTSALSVTISSETSDAVIKYTVDGTAPDTSSTALTYNGAITVTSNLVIKAVATKSGWNDSQIATATYIVYKDMVELPAGTFNMGRTVGTSTFTDELPVHSVTLTRDFYIGKYEVTQAEWKAVMGAANNPSQFLGDNKPVEMVSWYHTLVYCNKRSIMEGLTPVYTISNSTNPDNWGTMPTNATAANVTAWNNVTANLNANGYRLPTEAEWEFAARGGVTTPDYIYAGSNTVSEVAVYNGSATANVGTKAANGKGLFDMSGNVSEWVWDWYLNNYYNTSPGTDPLGPNSGSFRVHRGGSWFHDAIQVRVAYRDWGTPYDSETAKIKRSRLGFRVVRTAE
;
A
#
# COMPACT_ATOMS: atom_id res chain seq x y z
N MET A 1 106.70 20.35 -17.69
CA MET A 1 106.46 19.62 -18.92
C MET A 1 105.10 18.90 -18.79
N LYS A 2 104.19 19.14 -19.58
CA LYS A 2 102.81 18.73 -19.87
C LYS A 2 101.83 19.85 -19.67
N SER A 3 101.51 20.48 -20.80
CA SER A 3 100.52 21.49 -21.05
C SER A 3 99.08 20.93 -20.80
N LEU A 4 98.29 21.60 -19.98
CA LEU A 4 96.87 21.29 -19.77
C LEU A 4 96.05 22.34 -20.55
N LYS A 5 95.44 21.90 -21.64
CA LYS A 5 94.52 22.72 -22.43
C LYS A 5 93.16 22.81 -21.74
N PHE A 6 92.76 24.02 -21.36
CA PHE A 6 91.43 24.32 -20.87
C PHE A 6 90.46 24.43 -22.06
N MET A 7 89.47 23.54 -22.14
CA MET A 7 88.42 23.59 -23.13
C MET A 7 87.18 24.32 -22.50
N LEU A 8 86.92 25.52 -23.01
CA LEU A 8 85.77 26.34 -22.58
C LEU A 8 84.48 25.83 -23.21
N LEU A 9 83.59 25.21 -22.42
CA LEU A 9 82.28 24.76 -22.86
C LEU A 9 81.34 25.92 -22.79
N LEU A 10 80.87 26.42 -23.97
CA LEU A 10 79.86 27.45 -24.06
C LEU A 10 78.47 26.85 -23.86
N LEU A 11 77.84 27.04 -22.69
CA LEU A 11 76.49 26.62 -22.43
C LEU A 11 75.51 27.61 -23.07
N ILE A 12 74.83 27.20 -24.15
CA ILE A 12 73.70 27.96 -24.75
C ILE A 12 72.46 27.62 -23.92
N ALA A 13 72.01 28.55 -23.12
CA ALA A 13 70.76 28.44 -22.41
C ALA A 13 69.60 28.71 -23.41
N LEU A 14 68.85 27.67 -23.75
CA LEU A 14 67.61 27.76 -24.50
C LEU A 14 66.49 28.16 -23.53
N PRO A 15 65.72 29.26 -23.72
CA PRO A 15 64.56 29.54 -22.84
C PRO A 15 63.47 28.54 -23.14
N ILE A 16 63.16 27.70 -22.15
CA ILE A 16 61.95 26.86 -22.14
C ILE A 16 60.81 27.84 -21.87
N LEU A 17 60.03 28.15 -22.88
CA LEU A 17 58.71 28.78 -22.74
C LEU A 17 57.73 27.78 -22.16
N PHE A 18 57.53 27.82 -20.84
CA PHE A 18 56.35 27.18 -20.23
C PHE A 18 55.12 27.92 -20.73
N SER A 19 54.41 27.32 -21.69
CA SER A 19 53.03 27.68 -21.98
C SER A 19 52.22 27.27 -20.75
N CYS A 20 51.81 28.21 -19.93
CA CYS A 20 50.80 28.02 -18.94
C CYS A 20 49.46 27.89 -19.67
N GLU A 21 49.04 26.69 -20.06
CA GLU A 21 47.64 26.46 -20.41
C GLU A 21 46.85 26.64 -19.12
N SER A 22 46.20 27.79 -19.02
CA SER A 22 45.13 27.98 -18.00
C SER A 22 44.00 27.08 -18.41
N THR A 23 43.93 25.88 -17.81
CA THR A 23 42.69 25.11 -17.78
C THR A 23 41.71 25.96 -16.98
N THR A 24 40.79 26.67 -17.65
CA THR A 24 39.65 27.26 -16.99
C THR A 24 38.80 26.09 -16.51
N GLU A 25 38.97 25.68 -15.24
CA GLU A 25 38.00 24.79 -14.61
C GLU A 25 36.65 25.47 -14.68
N THR A 26 35.71 24.89 -15.44
CA THR A 26 34.33 25.35 -15.45
C THR A 26 33.67 24.95 -14.12
N ASP A 27 33.15 25.92 -13.41
CA ASP A 27 32.37 25.66 -12.19
C ASP A 27 31.26 24.65 -12.47
N THR A 28 30.90 23.84 -11.47
CA THR A 28 29.83 22.84 -11.54
C THR A 28 28.66 23.26 -10.67
N CYS A 29 27.44 23.18 -11.18
CA CYS A 29 26.24 23.48 -10.41
C CYS A 29 26.09 22.56 -9.21
N ALA A 30 25.61 23.12 -8.09
CA ALA A 30 25.26 22.34 -6.89
C ALA A 30 24.08 21.41 -7.18
N THR A 31 24.18 20.16 -6.72
CA THR A 31 23.14 19.15 -6.87
C THR A 31 21.82 19.63 -6.20
N PRO A 32 20.68 19.52 -6.88
CA PRO A 32 19.40 19.93 -6.31
C PRO A 32 19.03 19.16 -5.03
N THR A 33 18.30 19.81 -4.13
CA THR A 33 17.73 19.24 -2.92
C THR A 33 16.21 19.29 -2.95
N PHE A 34 15.56 18.38 -2.23
CA PHE A 34 14.10 18.26 -2.16
C PHE A 34 13.59 18.54 -0.76
N SER A 35 12.47 19.24 -0.63
CA SER A 35 11.77 19.45 0.64
C SER A 35 10.25 19.23 0.48
N PRO A 36 9.63 18.30 1.24
CA PRO A 36 10.30 17.32 2.12
C PRO A 36 11.23 16.37 1.36
N SER A 37 12.17 15.75 2.06
CA SER A 37 13.06 14.72 1.51
C SER A 37 12.27 13.47 1.10
N SER A 38 12.93 12.54 0.38
CA SER A 38 12.39 11.19 0.08
C SER A 38 11.78 10.55 1.34
N GLY A 39 10.69 9.84 1.17
CA GLY A 39 10.07 9.14 2.30
C GLY A 39 8.64 8.68 2.04
N THR A 40 8.06 8.12 3.10
CA THR A 40 6.69 7.62 3.15
C THR A 40 5.76 8.68 3.74
N HIS A 41 4.61 8.88 3.13
CA HIS A 41 3.62 9.88 3.52
C HIS A 41 2.20 9.28 3.49
N THR A 42 1.34 9.66 4.42
CA THR A 42 -0.06 9.18 4.49
C THR A 42 -1.05 10.09 3.79
N SER A 43 -0.58 11.20 3.21
CA SER A 43 -1.41 12.16 2.47
C SER A 43 -0.63 12.75 1.31
N ALA A 44 -1.34 13.38 0.39
CA ALA A 44 -0.73 14.20 -0.66
C ALA A 44 0.19 15.26 -0.05
N LEU A 45 1.32 15.52 -0.70
CA LEU A 45 2.30 16.49 -0.25
C LEU A 45 2.73 17.44 -1.38
N SER A 46 3.33 18.53 -0.99
CA SER A 46 3.86 19.55 -1.91
C SER A 46 5.38 19.53 -1.80
N VAL A 47 6.08 19.16 -2.88
CA VAL A 47 7.54 19.02 -2.93
C VAL A 47 8.15 20.24 -3.59
N THR A 48 9.11 20.88 -2.91
CA THR A 48 9.93 21.94 -3.48
C THR A 48 11.31 21.43 -3.85
N ILE A 49 11.90 21.97 -4.94
CA ILE A 49 13.25 21.67 -5.39
C ILE A 49 14.06 22.97 -5.33
N SER A 50 15.27 22.90 -4.77
CA SER A 50 16.19 24.03 -4.68
C SER A 50 17.63 23.63 -5.04
N SER A 51 18.44 24.59 -5.46
CA SER A 51 19.89 24.44 -5.65
C SER A 51 20.62 25.61 -4.98
N GLU A 52 21.79 25.35 -4.41
CA GLU A 52 22.65 26.38 -3.83
C GLU A 52 23.34 27.25 -4.91
N THR A 53 23.34 26.83 -6.18
CA THR A 53 23.84 27.63 -7.28
C THR A 53 22.83 28.73 -7.62
N SER A 54 23.18 29.97 -7.36
CA SER A 54 22.37 31.13 -7.73
C SER A 54 22.13 31.20 -9.24
N ASP A 55 20.90 31.56 -9.64
CA ASP A 55 20.45 31.65 -11.04
C ASP A 55 20.55 30.38 -11.86
N ALA A 56 20.66 29.20 -11.19
CA ALA A 56 20.57 27.93 -11.88
C ALA A 56 19.14 27.63 -12.28
N VAL A 57 18.95 27.13 -13.49
CA VAL A 57 17.69 26.56 -13.97
C VAL A 57 17.64 25.10 -13.53
N ILE A 58 16.58 24.71 -12.81
CA ILE A 58 16.37 23.33 -12.41
C ILE A 58 15.43 22.66 -13.43
N LYS A 59 15.90 21.58 -14.04
CA LYS A 59 15.09 20.68 -14.87
C LYS A 59 14.75 19.43 -14.07
N TYR A 60 13.56 18.87 -14.24
CA TYR A 60 13.15 17.66 -13.55
C TYR A 60 12.27 16.76 -14.41
N THR A 61 12.19 15.48 -14.03
CA THR A 61 11.29 14.46 -14.58
C THR A 61 10.50 13.80 -13.46
N VAL A 62 9.35 13.23 -13.82
CA VAL A 62 8.47 12.47 -12.92
C VAL A 62 8.18 11.05 -13.45
N ASP A 63 8.82 10.66 -14.53
CA ASP A 63 8.68 9.38 -15.23
C ASP A 63 9.90 8.45 -15.05
N GLY A 64 10.84 8.83 -14.16
CA GLY A 64 12.06 8.08 -13.87
C GLY A 64 13.19 8.26 -14.88
N THR A 65 12.98 9.02 -15.99
CA THR A 65 14.02 9.33 -16.97
C THR A 65 15.03 10.33 -16.40
N ALA A 66 16.22 10.43 -17.03
CA ALA A 66 17.24 11.40 -16.63
C ALA A 66 16.90 12.80 -17.18
N PRO A 67 16.81 13.87 -16.33
CA PRO A 67 16.30 15.18 -16.74
C PRO A 67 17.25 16.00 -17.62
N ASP A 68 18.51 15.62 -17.73
CA ASP A 68 19.53 16.22 -18.61
C ASP A 68 19.36 15.81 -20.09
N THR A 69 18.84 14.63 -20.35
CA THR A 69 18.72 14.01 -21.68
C THR A 69 17.28 13.75 -22.10
N SER A 70 16.31 13.83 -21.18
CA SER A 70 14.93 13.48 -21.45
C SER A 70 14.18 14.57 -22.24
N SER A 71 13.41 14.15 -23.25
CA SER A 71 12.44 15.02 -23.95
C SER A 71 11.20 15.36 -23.10
N THR A 72 10.98 14.63 -21.99
CA THR A 72 9.89 14.86 -21.03
C THR A 72 10.31 15.75 -19.86
N ALA A 73 11.57 16.23 -19.83
CA ALA A 73 12.06 17.09 -18.77
C ALA A 73 11.31 18.43 -18.72
N LEU A 74 10.85 18.79 -17.53
CA LEU A 74 10.14 20.02 -17.21
C LEU A 74 11.07 21.01 -16.53
N THR A 75 10.83 22.32 -16.74
CA THR A 75 11.51 23.37 -15.97
C THR A 75 10.77 23.59 -14.65
N TYR A 76 11.52 23.58 -13.54
CA TYR A 76 10.95 23.81 -12.22
C TYR A 76 10.58 25.28 -12.01
N ASN A 77 9.29 25.56 -11.80
CA ASN A 77 8.73 26.91 -11.60
C ASN A 77 7.92 27.02 -10.30
N GLY A 78 7.84 25.96 -9.50
CA GLY A 78 7.07 25.95 -8.26
C GLY A 78 6.81 24.54 -7.76
N ALA A 79 6.22 24.43 -6.58
CA ALA A 79 6.02 23.16 -5.88
C ALA A 79 5.28 22.11 -6.72
N ILE A 80 5.74 20.87 -6.63
CA ILE A 80 5.16 19.69 -7.30
C ILE A 80 4.21 19.03 -6.32
N THR A 81 2.93 18.88 -6.70
CA THR A 81 1.97 18.11 -5.90
C THR A 81 2.14 16.62 -6.15
N VAL A 82 2.43 15.86 -5.09
CA VAL A 82 2.58 14.40 -5.12
C VAL A 82 1.38 13.79 -4.43
N THR A 83 0.53 13.10 -5.20
CA THR A 83 -0.73 12.47 -4.71
C THR A 83 -0.69 10.95 -4.71
N SER A 84 0.37 10.36 -5.26
CA SER A 84 0.61 8.92 -5.37
C SER A 84 2.12 8.67 -5.38
N ASN A 85 2.54 7.41 -5.37
CA ASN A 85 3.96 7.08 -5.47
C ASN A 85 4.61 7.76 -6.69
N LEU A 86 5.72 8.43 -6.45
CA LEU A 86 6.40 9.22 -7.46
C LEU A 86 7.91 9.21 -7.24
N VAL A 87 8.66 9.07 -8.34
CA VAL A 87 10.12 9.29 -8.36
C VAL A 87 10.37 10.58 -9.11
N ILE A 88 10.98 11.55 -8.43
CA ILE A 88 11.40 12.82 -9.04
C ILE A 88 12.91 12.79 -9.21
N LYS A 89 13.40 13.07 -10.43
CA LYS A 89 14.82 13.32 -10.70
C LYS A 89 14.99 14.77 -11.11
N ALA A 90 16.06 15.41 -10.63
CA ALA A 90 16.33 16.81 -10.93
C ALA A 90 17.81 17.07 -11.20
N VAL A 91 18.10 18.02 -12.07
CA VAL A 91 19.44 18.52 -12.42
C VAL A 91 19.41 20.04 -12.42
N ALA A 92 20.45 20.68 -11.91
CA ALA A 92 20.65 22.13 -12.00
C ALA A 92 21.61 22.45 -13.16
N THR A 93 21.23 23.42 -13.99
CA THR A 93 22.00 23.87 -15.16
C THR A 93 22.20 25.37 -15.12
N LYS A 94 23.38 25.86 -15.54
CA LYS A 94 23.68 27.30 -15.65
C LYS A 94 24.62 27.53 -16.81
N SER A 95 24.35 28.58 -17.59
CA SER A 95 25.19 28.92 -18.75
C SER A 95 26.65 29.16 -18.35
N GLY A 96 27.59 28.49 -19.04
CA GLY A 96 29.02 28.58 -18.77
C GLY A 96 29.50 27.72 -17.61
N TRP A 97 28.62 26.91 -16.98
CA TRP A 97 28.93 25.96 -15.90
C TRP A 97 28.66 24.53 -16.36
N ASN A 98 29.30 23.57 -15.70
CA ASN A 98 28.90 22.17 -15.83
C ASN A 98 27.58 21.92 -15.10
N ASP A 99 26.75 21.05 -15.66
CA ASP A 99 25.53 20.60 -15.01
C ASP A 99 25.83 19.88 -13.68
N SER A 100 24.89 19.96 -12.74
CA SER A 100 25.01 19.23 -11.47
C SER A 100 24.91 17.73 -11.67
N GLN A 101 25.24 16.96 -10.62
CA GLN A 101 24.79 15.57 -10.51
C GLN A 101 23.25 15.53 -10.46
N ILE A 102 22.65 14.43 -10.96
CA ILE A 102 21.21 14.20 -10.90
C ILE A 102 20.83 13.82 -9.45
N ALA A 103 20.00 14.63 -8.83
CA ALA A 103 19.35 14.31 -7.58
C ALA A 103 18.13 13.43 -7.83
N THR A 104 17.87 12.46 -6.96
CA THR A 104 16.69 11.58 -7.04
C THR A 104 15.96 11.56 -5.70
N ALA A 105 14.65 11.77 -5.72
CA ALA A 105 13.78 11.64 -4.55
C ALA A 105 12.64 10.68 -4.87
N THR A 106 12.39 9.72 -3.98
CA THR A 106 11.30 8.75 -4.07
C THR A 106 10.28 9.06 -2.99
N TYR A 107 9.03 9.25 -3.38
CA TYR A 107 7.90 9.47 -2.49
C TYR A 107 6.94 8.30 -2.59
N ILE A 108 6.63 7.70 -1.43
CA ILE A 108 5.64 6.65 -1.28
C ILE A 108 4.44 7.28 -0.57
N VAL A 109 3.29 7.33 -1.23
CA VAL A 109 2.08 7.96 -0.67
C VAL A 109 1.04 6.90 -0.36
N TYR A 110 0.83 6.63 0.92
CA TYR A 110 -0.24 5.75 1.40
C TYR A 110 -1.55 6.53 1.50
N LYS A 111 -2.06 6.95 0.34
CA LYS A 111 -3.30 7.72 0.28
C LYS A 111 -4.44 6.96 0.97
N ASP A 112 -5.12 7.66 1.89
CA ASP A 112 -6.25 7.12 2.65
C ASP A 112 -5.92 5.82 3.41
N MET A 113 -4.69 5.69 3.92
CA MET A 113 -4.29 4.61 4.82
C MET A 113 -3.97 5.16 6.23
N VAL A 114 -4.19 4.30 7.22
CA VAL A 114 -3.91 4.58 8.63
C VAL A 114 -2.80 3.65 9.09
N GLU A 115 -1.80 4.19 9.75
CA GLU A 115 -0.73 3.42 10.37
C GLU A 115 -1.19 2.83 11.71
N LEU A 116 -0.96 1.54 11.89
CA LEU A 116 -1.18 0.81 13.11
C LEU A 116 0.14 0.19 13.57
N PRO A 117 0.67 0.62 14.73
CA PRO A 117 1.87 0.05 15.28
C PRO A 117 1.62 -1.39 15.74
N ALA A 118 2.69 -2.17 15.74
CA ALA A 118 2.73 -3.50 16.37
C ALA A 118 2.19 -3.45 17.81
N GLY A 119 1.61 -4.55 18.26
CA GLY A 119 1.05 -4.57 19.61
C GLY A 119 0.32 -5.85 19.96
N THR A 120 -0.03 -5.97 21.23
CA THR A 120 -0.77 -7.11 21.77
C THR A 120 -2.18 -6.70 22.16
N PHE A 121 -3.16 -7.53 21.81
CA PHE A 121 -4.57 -7.31 22.14
C PHE A 121 -5.27 -8.62 22.45
N ASN A 122 -6.46 -8.55 23.02
CA ASN A 122 -7.32 -9.69 23.23
C ASN A 122 -8.28 -9.86 22.04
N MET A 123 -8.08 -10.91 21.25
CA MET A 123 -8.90 -11.28 20.12
C MET A 123 -10.10 -12.12 20.53
N GLY A 124 -11.26 -11.89 19.93
CA GLY A 124 -12.49 -12.58 20.23
C GLY A 124 -13.51 -11.71 20.95
N ARG A 125 -14.57 -12.30 21.50
CA ARG A 125 -15.65 -11.55 22.16
C ARG A 125 -15.28 -11.14 23.59
N THR A 126 -14.63 -10.01 23.72
CA THR A 126 -14.21 -9.41 25.01
C THR A 126 -15.36 -8.67 25.70
N VAL A 127 -16.30 -8.11 24.92
CA VAL A 127 -17.47 -7.36 25.42
C VAL A 127 -18.74 -7.76 24.68
N GLY A 128 -19.88 -7.47 25.31
CA GLY A 128 -21.20 -7.82 24.80
C GLY A 128 -21.56 -9.30 24.95
N THR A 129 -22.75 -9.67 24.49
CA THR A 129 -23.26 -11.05 24.51
C THR A 129 -23.63 -11.50 23.11
N SER A 130 -23.49 -12.81 22.85
CA SER A 130 -23.83 -13.42 21.57
C SER A 130 -23.97 -14.92 21.74
N THR A 131 -24.74 -15.54 20.86
CA THR A 131 -24.85 -17.02 20.75
C THR A 131 -23.79 -17.62 19.82
N PHE A 132 -23.05 -16.79 19.09
CA PHE A 132 -21.96 -17.26 18.21
C PHE A 132 -20.77 -17.72 19.05
N THR A 133 -20.41 -18.99 18.90
CA THR A 133 -19.34 -19.63 19.70
C THR A 133 -17.98 -19.57 19.06
N ASP A 134 -17.90 -19.29 17.78
CA ASP A 134 -16.67 -19.13 16.98
C ASP A 134 -15.90 -17.85 17.30
N GLU A 135 -16.51 -16.94 18.08
CA GLU A 135 -15.88 -15.75 18.66
C GLU A 135 -15.09 -16.06 19.96
N LEU A 136 -15.06 -17.34 20.38
CA LEU A 136 -14.48 -17.80 21.65
C LEU A 136 -13.47 -18.95 21.43
N PRO A 137 -12.52 -19.16 22.36
CA PRO A 137 -12.23 -18.32 23.54
C PRO A 137 -11.60 -16.97 23.15
N VAL A 138 -11.75 -15.98 24.04
CA VAL A 138 -10.90 -14.80 23.99
C VAL A 138 -9.46 -15.23 24.25
N HIS A 139 -8.53 -14.79 23.43
CA HIS A 139 -7.12 -15.13 23.53
C HIS A 139 -6.22 -13.95 23.19
N SER A 140 -5.03 -13.93 23.77
CA SER A 140 -4.05 -12.89 23.53
C SER A 140 -3.35 -13.10 22.20
N VAL A 141 -3.30 -12.05 21.36
CA VAL A 141 -2.60 -12.03 20.07
C VAL A 141 -1.63 -10.87 20.03
N THR A 142 -0.40 -11.14 19.63
CA THR A 142 0.65 -10.15 19.38
C THR A 142 0.88 -10.01 17.87
N LEU A 143 0.68 -8.83 17.32
CA LEU A 143 1.15 -8.44 15.99
C LEU A 143 2.56 -7.86 16.14
N THR A 144 3.53 -8.44 15.43
CA THR A 144 4.95 -8.08 15.60
C THR A 144 5.42 -7.00 14.66
N ARG A 145 4.58 -6.56 13.72
CA ARG A 145 4.92 -5.59 12.67
C ARG A 145 3.91 -4.46 12.62
N ASP A 146 4.42 -3.27 12.40
CA ASP A 146 3.61 -2.14 12.01
C ASP A 146 3.03 -2.37 10.61
N PHE A 147 1.83 -1.90 10.38
CA PHE A 147 1.18 -2.00 9.08
C PHE A 147 0.29 -0.79 8.80
N TYR A 148 0.10 -0.50 7.53
CA TYR A 148 -0.88 0.46 7.05
C TYR A 148 -2.15 -0.26 6.63
N ILE A 149 -3.32 0.26 7.00
CA ILE A 149 -4.63 -0.28 6.62
C ILE A 149 -5.47 0.80 5.94
N GLY A 150 -6.22 0.45 4.92
CA GLY A 150 -7.14 1.36 4.25
C GLY A 150 -8.09 2.02 5.24
N LYS A 151 -8.15 3.36 5.21
CA LYS A 151 -9.05 4.16 6.05
C LYS A 151 -10.51 3.78 5.83
N TYR A 152 -10.82 3.39 4.60
CA TYR A 152 -12.11 2.95 4.10
C TYR A 152 -12.01 1.56 3.47
N GLU A 153 -13.14 0.96 3.21
CA GLU A 153 -13.30 -0.13 2.25
C GLU A 153 -12.83 0.32 0.86
N VAL A 154 -12.32 -0.57 0.03
CA VAL A 154 -11.96 -0.24 -1.36
C VAL A 154 -13.19 0.28 -2.10
N THR A 155 -13.11 1.50 -2.61
CA THR A 155 -14.20 2.16 -3.33
C THR A 155 -14.33 1.67 -4.77
N GLN A 156 -15.50 1.87 -5.39
CA GLN A 156 -15.70 1.56 -6.81
C GLN A 156 -14.82 2.42 -7.72
N ALA A 157 -14.48 3.66 -7.31
CA ALA A 157 -13.53 4.47 -8.05
C ALA A 157 -12.13 3.85 -8.07
N GLU A 158 -11.62 3.40 -6.91
CA GLU A 158 -10.32 2.71 -6.81
C GLU A 158 -10.33 1.39 -7.56
N TRP A 159 -11.41 0.60 -7.43
CA TRP A 159 -11.56 -0.64 -8.18
C TRP A 159 -11.47 -0.42 -9.69
N LYS A 160 -12.21 0.56 -10.21
CA LYS A 160 -12.22 0.90 -11.65
C LYS A 160 -10.85 1.38 -12.14
N ALA A 161 -10.12 2.12 -11.32
CA ALA A 161 -8.78 2.58 -11.66
C ALA A 161 -7.78 1.42 -11.85
N VAL A 162 -7.91 0.35 -11.06
CA VAL A 162 -7.00 -0.82 -11.08
C VAL A 162 -7.48 -1.91 -12.05
N MET A 163 -8.80 -2.21 -12.01
CA MET A 163 -9.36 -3.35 -12.72
C MET A 163 -10.01 -2.99 -14.06
N GLY A 164 -10.14 -1.70 -14.34
CA GLY A 164 -10.82 -1.13 -15.50
C GLY A 164 -12.30 -0.87 -15.25
N ALA A 165 -12.81 0.21 -15.82
CA ALA A 165 -14.16 0.71 -15.58
C ALA A 165 -15.28 -0.28 -15.95
N ALA A 166 -15.07 -1.07 -17.03
CA ALA A 166 -16.02 -2.08 -17.48
C ALA A 166 -16.13 -3.29 -16.53
N ASN A 167 -15.17 -3.45 -15.60
CA ASN A 167 -15.08 -4.60 -14.71
C ASN A 167 -15.62 -4.29 -13.29
N ASN A 168 -16.41 -3.23 -13.11
CA ASN A 168 -17.06 -2.97 -11.84
C ASN A 168 -18.23 -3.95 -11.62
N PRO A 169 -18.14 -4.89 -10.65
CA PRO A 169 -19.17 -5.92 -10.46
C PRO A 169 -20.33 -5.44 -9.61
N SER A 170 -20.22 -4.26 -8.97
CA SER A 170 -21.08 -3.80 -7.90
C SER A 170 -22.56 -3.68 -8.32
N GLN A 171 -23.46 -4.12 -7.43
CA GLN A 171 -24.88 -3.97 -7.58
C GLN A 171 -25.34 -2.54 -7.26
N PHE A 172 -24.77 -1.93 -6.22
CA PHE A 172 -25.14 -0.58 -5.78
C PHE A 172 -24.14 0.45 -6.28
N LEU A 173 -24.35 0.95 -7.50
CA LEU A 173 -23.38 1.81 -8.17
C LEU A 173 -23.15 3.15 -7.48
N GLY A 174 -21.91 3.62 -7.50
CA GLY A 174 -21.45 4.92 -6.98
C GLY A 174 -19.95 4.93 -6.69
N ASP A 175 -19.22 5.92 -7.21
CA ASP A 175 -17.77 5.99 -7.12
C ASP A 175 -17.23 5.99 -5.69
N ASN A 176 -17.96 6.63 -4.76
CA ASN A 176 -17.62 6.69 -3.34
C ASN A 176 -18.26 5.57 -2.51
N LYS A 177 -18.96 4.63 -3.12
CA LYS A 177 -19.44 3.42 -2.45
C LYS A 177 -18.38 2.35 -2.44
N PRO A 178 -18.39 1.41 -1.47
CA PRO A 178 -17.49 0.27 -1.52
C PRO A 178 -17.75 -0.56 -2.78
N VAL A 179 -16.70 -1.16 -3.33
CA VAL A 179 -16.88 -2.22 -4.31
C VAL A 179 -17.43 -3.45 -3.60
N GLU A 180 -18.46 -4.05 -4.18
CA GLU A 180 -19.08 -5.29 -3.66
C GLU A 180 -19.29 -6.29 -4.81
N MET A 181 -19.81 -7.46 -4.52
CA MET A 181 -19.90 -8.60 -5.43
C MET A 181 -18.53 -9.12 -5.90
N VAL A 182 -17.52 -8.94 -5.10
CA VAL A 182 -16.17 -9.47 -5.35
C VAL A 182 -15.96 -10.78 -4.61
N SER A 183 -15.36 -11.77 -5.27
CA SER A 183 -14.87 -12.98 -4.62
C SER A 183 -13.54 -12.73 -3.92
N TRP A 184 -13.12 -13.64 -3.03
CA TRP A 184 -11.82 -13.56 -2.39
C TRP A 184 -10.67 -13.54 -3.42
N TYR A 185 -10.77 -14.31 -4.50
CA TYR A 185 -9.77 -14.31 -5.58
C TYR A 185 -9.70 -12.98 -6.33
N HIS A 186 -10.83 -12.30 -6.52
CA HIS A 186 -10.84 -10.95 -7.11
C HIS A 186 -10.00 -9.97 -6.30
N THR A 187 -10.02 -10.09 -4.96
CA THR A 187 -9.25 -9.20 -4.10
C THR A 187 -7.75 -9.42 -4.20
N LEU A 188 -7.30 -10.69 -4.42
CA LEU A 188 -5.88 -11.00 -4.65
C LEU A 188 -5.39 -10.39 -5.97
N VAL A 189 -6.19 -10.52 -7.03
CA VAL A 189 -5.89 -9.91 -8.34
C VAL A 189 -5.77 -8.39 -8.19
N TYR A 190 -6.74 -7.76 -7.52
CA TYR A 190 -6.72 -6.32 -7.26
C TYR A 190 -5.45 -5.90 -6.50
N CYS A 191 -5.11 -6.56 -5.40
CA CYS A 191 -3.95 -6.23 -4.58
C CYS A 191 -2.65 -6.28 -5.39
N ASN A 192 -2.43 -7.35 -6.15
CA ASN A 192 -1.22 -7.46 -6.96
C ASN A 192 -1.21 -6.50 -8.14
N LYS A 193 -2.32 -6.29 -8.85
CA LYS A 193 -2.41 -5.30 -9.94
C LYS A 193 -2.15 -3.89 -9.42
N ARG A 194 -2.75 -3.50 -8.30
CA ARG A 194 -2.49 -2.21 -7.66
C ARG A 194 -1.03 -2.05 -7.26
N SER A 195 -0.44 -3.10 -6.67
CA SER A 195 0.98 -3.10 -6.31
C SER A 195 1.89 -2.87 -7.53
N ILE A 196 1.66 -3.61 -8.62
CA ILE A 196 2.43 -3.46 -9.88
C ILE A 196 2.26 -2.06 -10.45
N MET A 197 1.03 -1.54 -10.51
CA MET A 197 0.71 -0.22 -11.03
C MET A 197 1.41 0.90 -10.25
N GLU A 198 1.58 0.72 -8.94
CA GLU A 198 2.24 1.68 -8.05
C GLU A 198 3.75 1.39 -7.85
N GLY A 199 4.34 0.46 -8.62
CA GLY A 199 5.77 0.13 -8.57
C GLY A 199 6.20 -0.59 -7.30
N LEU A 200 5.27 -1.26 -6.61
CA LEU A 200 5.51 -1.99 -5.37
C LEU A 200 5.75 -3.47 -5.65
N THR A 201 6.36 -4.17 -4.70
CA THR A 201 6.56 -5.63 -4.76
C THR A 201 5.24 -6.34 -4.45
N PRO A 202 4.61 -7.05 -5.40
CA PRO A 202 3.36 -7.75 -5.16
C PRO A 202 3.52 -8.85 -4.10
N VAL A 203 2.44 -9.07 -3.32
CA VAL A 203 2.47 -9.99 -2.19
C VAL A 203 2.15 -11.42 -2.58
N TYR A 204 1.19 -11.63 -3.49
CA TYR A 204 0.64 -12.95 -3.76
C TYR A 204 1.33 -13.62 -4.95
N THR A 205 1.54 -14.95 -4.83
CA THR A 205 2.08 -15.78 -5.91
C THR A 205 1.13 -16.94 -6.17
N ILE A 206 0.67 -17.06 -7.43
CA ILE A 206 -0.11 -18.19 -7.94
C ILE A 206 0.61 -18.73 -9.19
N SER A 207 0.75 -20.05 -9.31
CA SER A 207 1.44 -20.69 -10.45
C SER A 207 2.83 -20.11 -10.71
N ASN A 208 3.60 -19.85 -9.65
CA ASN A 208 4.96 -19.26 -9.67
C ASN A 208 5.05 -17.85 -10.26
N SER A 209 3.95 -17.11 -10.34
CA SER A 209 3.93 -15.73 -10.83
C SER A 209 3.29 -14.79 -9.82
N THR A 210 3.87 -13.58 -9.68
CA THR A 210 3.26 -12.46 -8.95
C THR A 210 2.42 -11.56 -9.86
N ASN A 211 2.53 -11.72 -11.20
CA ASN A 211 1.67 -11.01 -12.14
C ASN A 211 0.34 -11.76 -12.32
N PRO A 212 -0.81 -11.16 -11.94
CA PRO A 212 -2.13 -11.78 -12.07
C PRO A 212 -2.51 -12.20 -13.49
N ASP A 213 -1.97 -11.56 -14.52
CA ASP A 213 -2.24 -11.90 -15.91
C ASP A 213 -1.70 -13.30 -16.28
N ASN A 214 -0.76 -13.85 -15.49
CA ASN A 214 -0.20 -15.19 -15.63
C ASN A 214 -0.87 -16.24 -14.72
N TRP A 215 -1.90 -15.90 -13.94
CA TRP A 215 -2.56 -16.82 -13.01
C TRP A 215 -3.59 -17.73 -13.69
N GLY A 216 -3.91 -17.44 -14.95
CA GLY A 216 -4.93 -18.13 -15.70
C GLY A 216 -6.35 -17.70 -15.28
N THR A 217 -7.35 -18.44 -15.75
CA THR A 217 -8.75 -18.13 -15.48
C THR A 217 -9.07 -18.28 -13.99
N MET A 218 -9.76 -17.31 -13.42
CA MET A 218 -10.22 -17.38 -12.04
C MET A 218 -11.25 -18.49 -11.85
N PRO A 219 -11.15 -19.35 -10.81
CA PRO A 219 -12.15 -20.37 -10.54
C PRO A 219 -13.50 -19.77 -10.18
N THR A 220 -14.57 -20.34 -10.73
CA THR A 220 -15.95 -19.93 -10.42
C THR A 220 -16.68 -20.89 -9.47
N ASN A 221 -16.07 -22.05 -9.17
CA ASN A 221 -16.63 -23.05 -8.27
C ASN A 221 -15.54 -24.00 -7.73
N ALA A 222 -15.91 -24.85 -6.77
CA ALA A 222 -15.00 -25.80 -6.12
C ALA A 222 -14.47 -26.92 -7.03
N THR A 223 -15.11 -27.16 -8.15
CA THR A 223 -14.75 -28.25 -9.10
C THR A 223 -13.99 -27.73 -10.31
N ALA A 224 -13.69 -26.42 -10.39
CA ALA A 224 -12.88 -25.87 -11.48
C ALA A 224 -11.49 -26.52 -11.50
N ALA A 225 -11.00 -26.89 -12.67
CA ALA A 225 -9.75 -27.63 -12.83
C ALA A 225 -8.53 -26.92 -12.23
N ASN A 226 -8.58 -25.61 -12.13
CA ASN A 226 -7.50 -24.77 -11.59
C ASN A 226 -7.72 -24.29 -10.14
N VAL A 227 -8.79 -24.72 -9.47
CA VAL A 227 -9.12 -24.27 -8.10
C VAL A 227 -8.01 -24.59 -7.10
N THR A 228 -7.34 -25.73 -7.26
CA THR A 228 -6.21 -26.12 -6.41
C THR A 228 -5.04 -25.13 -6.52
N ALA A 229 -4.69 -24.67 -7.72
CA ALA A 229 -3.62 -23.70 -7.90
C ALA A 229 -3.94 -22.35 -7.21
N TRP A 230 -5.20 -21.90 -7.30
CA TRP A 230 -5.65 -20.68 -6.66
C TRP A 230 -5.78 -20.82 -5.14
N ASN A 231 -6.16 -21.98 -4.62
CA ASN A 231 -6.20 -22.25 -3.19
C ASN A 231 -4.79 -22.35 -2.57
N ASN A 232 -3.81 -22.81 -3.35
CA ASN A 232 -2.40 -22.90 -2.94
C ASN A 232 -1.62 -21.58 -3.13
N VAL A 233 -2.31 -20.45 -3.26
CA VAL A 233 -1.68 -19.14 -3.28
C VAL A 233 -0.77 -18.97 -2.07
N THR A 234 0.43 -18.43 -2.31
CA THR A 234 1.36 -18.05 -1.23
C THR A 234 1.42 -16.53 -1.10
N ALA A 235 1.72 -16.04 0.10
CA ALA A 235 1.85 -14.63 0.41
C ALA A 235 3.24 -14.33 0.97
N ASN A 236 3.95 -13.38 0.36
CA ASN A 236 5.17 -12.81 0.94
C ASN A 236 4.79 -11.58 1.80
N LEU A 237 4.59 -11.79 3.10
CA LEU A 237 4.22 -10.72 4.02
C LEU A 237 5.35 -9.70 4.30
N ASN A 238 6.57 -9.94 3.79
CA ASN A 238 7.67 -8.96 3.82
C ASN A 238 7.65 -8.01 2.60
N ALA A 239 6.81 -8.28 1.61
CA ALA A 239 6.65 -7.40 0.46
C ALA A 239 5.89 -6.13 0.86
N ASN A 240 6.27 -5.00 0.25
CA ASN A 240 5.64 -3.71 0.52
C ASN A 240 4.38 -3.42 -0.32
N GLY A 241 3.90 -4.40 -1.07
CA GLY A 241 2.68 -4.30 -1.87
C GLY A 241 1.41 -4.42 -1.05
N TYR A 242 0.28 -4.23 -1.73
CA TYR A 242 -1.05 -4.36 -1.14
C TYR A 242 -1.42 -5.83 -0.92
N ARG A 243 -2.15 -6.10 0.16
CA ARG A 243 -2.71 -7.40 0.52
C ARG A 243 -4.01 -7.27 1.32
N LEU A 244 -4.70 -8.35 1.51
CA LEU A 244 -5.75 -8.44 2.52
C LEU A 244 -5.14 -8.38 3.93
N PRO A 245 -5.83 -7.82 4.92
CA PRO A 245 -5.46 -8.03 6.32
C PRO A 245 -5.60 -9.50 6.69
N THR A 246 -4.82 -9.98 7.65
CA THR A 246 -5.18 -11.19 8.38
C THR A 246 -6.41 -10.93 9.25
N GLU A 247 -7.10 -11.97 9.70
CA GLU A 247 -8.24 -11.79 10.60
C GLU A 247 -7.85 -11.05 11.88
N ALA A 248 -6.66 -11.33 12.40
CA ALA A 248 -6.12 -10.67 13.58
C ALA A 248 -5.78 -9.18 13.33
N GLU A 249 -5.15 -8.85 12.21
CA GLU A 249 -4.88 -7.46 11.83
C GLU A 249 -6.19 -6.68 11.67
N TRP A 250 -7.20 -7.30 11.05
CA TRP A 250 -8.51 -6.67 10.87
C TRP A 250 -9.17 -6.37 12.22
N GLU A 251 -9.20 -7.35 13.14
CA GLU A 251 -9.84 -7.16 14.45
C GLU A 251 -9.07 -6.17 15.32
N PHE A 252 -7.72 -6.21 15.31
CA PHE A 252 -6.87 -5.21 15.95
C PHE A 252 -7.19 -3.78 15.45
N ALA A 253 -7.32 -3.62 14.16
CA ALA A 253 -7.67 -2.34 13.54
C ALA A 253 -9.09 -1.89 13.92
N ALA A 254 -10.07 -2.80 13.90
CA ALA A 254 -11.45 -2.51 14.26
C ALA A 254 -11.59 -2.06 15.73
N ARG A 255 -10.78 -2.65 16.63
CA ARG A 255 -10.69 -2.24 18.05
C ARG A 255 -9.96 -0.92 18.24
N GLY A 256 -9.30 -0.36 17.20
CA GLY A 256 -8.51 0.87 17.30
C GLY A 256 -7.13 0.68 17.89
N GLY A 257 -6.53 -0.50 17.77
CA GLY A 257 -5.21 -0.83 18.29
C GLY A 257 -5.20 -1.09 19.81
N VAL A 258 -4.04 -0.90 20.44
CA VAL A 258 -3.83 -1.22 21.87
C VAL A 258 -4.34 -0.19 22.87
N THR A 259 -4.67 1.02 22.43
CA THR A 259 -4.86 2.20 23.32
C THR A 259 -6.30 2.67 23.42
N THR A 260 -7.24 2.05 22.73
CA THR A 260 -8.65 2.47 22.72
C THR A 260 -9.48 1.64 23.69
N PRO A 261 -10.57 2.23 24.24
CA PRO A 261 -11.55 1.45 24.98
C PRO A 261 -12.11 0.30 24.14
N ASP A 262 -12.43 -0.79 24.81
CA ASP A 262 -13.02 -1.96 24.14
C ASP A 262 -14.53 -1.72 23.95
N TYR A 263 -14.97 -1.71 22.70
CA TYR A 263 -16.36 -1.47 22.31
C TYR A 263 -16.97 -2.70 21.62
N ILE A 264 -18.30 -2.79 21.68
CA ILE A 264 -19.06 -3.83 20.95
C ILE A 264 -18.92 -3.65 19.44
N TYR A 265 -18.97 -2.40 18.96
CA TYR A 265 -18.79 -2.00 17.57
C TYR A 265 -17.53 -1.17 17.43
N ALA A 266 -17.03 -1.00 16.23
CA ALA A 266 -15.79 -0.29 16.00
C ALA A 266 -15.89 1.20 16.38
N GLY A 267 -15.50 1.53 17.60
CA GLY A 267 -15.46 2.90 18.13
C GLY A 267 -16.65 3.32 19.00
N SER A 268 -17.70 2.50 19.16
CA SER A 268 -18.85 2.82 20.00
C SER A 268 -19.58 1.57 20.51
N ASN A 269 -20.34 1.71 21.60
CA ASN A 269 -21.34 0.72 22.02
C ASN A 269 -22.73 0.99 21.40
N THR A 270 -22.90 2.10 20.68
CA THR A 270 -24.12 2.49 19.99
C THR A 270 -23.98 2.20 18.50
N VAL A 271 -24.61 1.14 18.01
CA VAL A 271 -24.46 0.66 16.62
C VAL A 271 -24.75 1.72 15.56
N SER A 272 -25.78 2.55 15.76
CA SER A 272 -26.20 3.58 14.79
C SER A 272 -25.18 4.71 14.57
N GLU A 273 -24.26 4.90 15.50
CA GLU A 273 -23.20 5.91 15.38
C GLU A 273 -22.13 5.50 14.38
N VAL A 274 -21.79 4.21 14.33
CA VAL A 274 -20.60 3.69 13.64
C VAL A 274 -20.91 2.72 12.49
N ALA A 275 -22.16 2.26 12.34
CA ALA A 275 -22.51 1.22 11.37
C ALA A 275 -23.58 1.65 10.37
N VAL A 276 -23.40 1.24 9.12
CA VAL A 276 -24.46 1.12 8.11
C VAL A 276 -24.96 -0.33 8.16
N TYR A 277 -26.14 -0.55 8.76
CA TYR A 277 -26.68 -1.88 9.05
C TYR A 277 -28.20 -1.90 8.93
N ASN A 278 -28.80 -3.08 8.88
CA ASN A 278 -30.26 -3.29 8.79
C ASN A 278 -30.91 -2.40 7.71
N GLY A 279 -30.24 -2.24 6.59
CA GLY A 279 -30.64 -1.39 5.47
C GLY A 279 -30.98 -2.16 4.21
N SER A 280 -31.11 -1.46 3.10
CA SER A 280 -31.46 -2.01 1.79
C SER A 280 -30.35 -1.87 0.74
N ALA A 281 -29.29 -1.14 1.06
CA ALA A 281 -28.17 -0.86 0.13
C ALA A 281 -26.92 -0.41 0.89
N THR A 282 -25.76 -0.43 0.21
CA THR A 282 -24.52 0.21 0.68
C THR A 282 -24.65 1.74 0.70
N ALA A 283 -23.98 2.38 1.65
CA ALA A 283 -23.76 3.83 1.68
C ALA A 283 -22.39 4.20 1.04
N ASN A 284 -22.15 5.50 0.84
CA ASN A 284 -20.78 5.97 0.58
C ASN A 284 -19.91 5.64 1.80
N VAL A 285 -18.64 5.32 1.55
CA VAL A 285 -17.68 5.08 2.64
C VAL A 285 -17.54 6.32 3.52
N GLY A 286 -17.28 6.12 4.80
CA GLY A 286 -17.03 7.21 5.75
C GLY A 286 -18.29 8.01 6.14
N THR A 287 -19.48 7.49 5.96
CA THR A 287 -20.73 8.20 6.34
C THR A 287 -21.07 8.10 7.83
N LYS A 288 -20.46 7.18 8.55
CA LYS A 288 -20.60 6.99 9.98
C LYS A 288 -19.34 7.47 10.72
N ALA A 289 -19.37 7.47 12.05
CA ALA A 289 -18.22 7.86 12.85
C ALA A 289 -17.08 6.84 12.70
N ALA A 290 -15.85 7.34 12.67
CA ALA A 290 -14.65 6.53 12.69
C ALA A 290 -14.37 5.97 14.09
N ASN A 291 -13.61 4.88 14.18
CA ASN A 291 -13.06 4.43 15.45
C ASN A 291 -11.88 5.32 15.93
N GLY A 292 -11.30 5.00 17.09
CA GLY A 292 -10.23 5.79 17.72
C GLY A 292 -8.94 5.96 16.90
N LYS A 293 -8.78 5.21 15.80
CA LYS A 293 -7.65 5.34 14.85
C LYS A 293 -8.05 6.05 13.54
N GLY A 294 -9.30 6.51 13.42
CA GLY A 294 -9.78 7.16 12.21
C GLY A 294 -10.18 6.20 11.09
N LEU A 295 -10.42 4.92 11.41
CA LEU A 295 -10.92 3.92 10.48
C LEU A 295 -12.44 3.94 10.45
N PHE A 296 -13.02 3.96 9.25
CA PHE A 296 -14.45 3.99 9.00
C PHE A 296 -14.97 2.63 8.56
N ASP A 297 -16.25 2.41 8.75
CA ASP A 297 -17.02 1.27 8.23
C ASP A 297 -16.46 -0.11 8.67
N MET A 298 -15.68 -0.14 9.78
CA MET A 298 -15.23 -1.39 10.40
C MET A 298 -16.41 -2.15 11.05
N SER A 299 -17.60 -1.56 11.08
CA SER A 299 -18.89 -2.16 11.45
C SER A 299 -19.91 -1.79 10.40
N GLY A 300 -20.45 -2.77 9.66
CA GLY A 300 -21.50 -2.56 8.64
C GLY A 300 -20.97 -2.21 7.26
N ASN A 301 -21.75 -1.56 6.44
CA ASN A 301 -21.58 -1.23 5.02
C ASN A 301 -21.36 -2.48 4.17
N VAL A 302 -20.12 -2.99 4.00
CA VAL A 302 -19.86 -4.32 3.42
C VAL A 302 -19.04 -5.19 4.37
N SER A 303 -19.32 -6.49 4.40
CA SER A 303 -18.42 -7.44 5.05
C SER A 303 -17.12 -7.51 4.27
N GLU A 304 -15.99 -7.61 4.97
CA GLU A 304 -14.67 -7.47 4.37
C GLU A 304 -13.92 -8.79 4.34
N TRP A 305 -13.51 -9.22 3.15
CA TRP A 305 -12.63 -10.38 3.01
C TRP A 305 -11.31 -10.14 3.74
N VAL A 306 -10.88 -11.18 4.49
CA VAL A 306 -9.53 -11.25 5.07
C VAL A 306 -8.77 -12.44 4.50
N TRP A 307 -7.48 -12.55 4.84
CA TRP A 307 -6.61 -13.59 4.31
C TRP A 307 -6.98 -15.00 4.77
N ASP A 308 -7.45 -15.16 6.00
CA ASP A 308 -7.52 -16.42 6.75
C ASP A 308 -8.55 -17.40 6.16
N TRP A 309 -8.21 -18.71 6.19
CA TRP A 309 -9.21 -19.74 6.08
C TRP A 309 -10.09 -19.77 7.34
N TYR A 310 -11.38 -20.02 7.17
CA TYR A 310 -12.31 -20.15 8.29
C TYR A 310 -12.28 -21.54 8.89
N LEU A 311 -12.20 -21.62 10.21
CA LEU A 311 -12.44 -22.77 11.04
C LEU A 311 -13.17 -22.34 12.30
N ASN A 312 -14.31 -22.96 12.61
CA ASN A 312 -15.18 -22.54 13.71
C ASN A 312 -14.47 -22.50 15.08
N ASN A 313 -13.62 -23.47 15.36
CA ASN A 313 -12.90 -23.59 16.63
C ASN A 313 -11.42 -23.15 16.55
N TYR A 314 -11.06 -22.33 15.56
CA TYR A 314 -9.66 -21.92 15.36
C TYR A 314 -9.06 -21.22 16.56
N TYR A 315 -9.84 -20.41 17.28
CA TYR A 315 -9.36 -19.65 18.44
C TYR A 315 -8.88 -20.54 19.61
N ASN A 316 -9.27 -21.82 19.66
CA ASN A 316 -8.72 -22.79 20.62
C ASN A 316 -7.25 -23.15 20.35
N THR A 317 -6.77 -22.97 19.12
CA THR A 317 -5.45 -23.39 18.64
C THR A 317 -4.68 -22.30 17.93
N SER A 318 -5.24 -21.08 17.85
CA SER A 318 -4.61 -19.93 17.23
C SER A 318 -3.25 -19.65 17.88
N PRO A 319 -2.16 -19.47 17.10
CA PRO A 319 -0.89 -19.02 17.65
C PRO A 319 -1.07 -17.61 18.25
N GLY A 320 -0.37 -17.37 19.37
CA GLY A 320 -0.42 -16.05 20.03
C GLY A 320 0.38 -14.97 19.32
N THR A 321 1.04 -15.28 18.19
CA THR A 321 1.88 -14.31 17.45
C THR A 321 1.60 -14.44 15.97
N ASP A 322 1.27 -13.31 15.34
CA ASP A 322 1.01 -13.14 13.90
C ASP A 322 0.17 -14.30 13.30
N PRO A 323 -1.03 -14.61 13.82
CA PRO A 323 -1.84 -15.72 13.32
C PRO A 323 -2.29 -15.45 11.88
N LEU A 324 -2.24 -16.49 11.03
CA LEU A 324 -2.59 -16.44 9.60
C LEU A 324 -3.81 -17.32 9.27
N GLY A 325 -4.53 -17.79 10.28
CA GLY A 325 -5.60 -18.77 10.11
C GLY A 325 -5.09 -20.21 9.92
N PRO A 326 -5.98 -21.17 9.73
CA PRO A 326 -5.63 -22.53 9.36
C PRO A 326 -4.88 -22.61 8.03
N ASN A 327 -4.03 -23.62 7.85
CA ASN A 327 -3.25 -23.80 6.62
C ASN A 327 -4.11 -24.12 5.37
N SER A 328 -5.33 -24.60 5.58
CA SER A 328 -6.27 -24.92 4.49
C SER A 328 -7.71 -24.88 5.00
N GLY A 329 -8.65 -24.75 4.10
CA GLY A 329 -10.08 -24.73 4.40
C GLY A 329 -10.94 -24.75 3.14
N SER A 330 -12.26 -24.73 3.33
CA SER A 330 -13.26 -24.61 2.26
C SER A 330 -13.82 -23.19 2.15
N PHE A 331 -13.66 -22.39 3.19
CA PHE A 331 -14.21 -21.05 3.30
C PHE A 331 -13.16 -20.07 3.77
N ARG A 332 -13.25 -18.83 3.29
CA ARG A 332 -12.44 -17.70 3.76
C ARG A 332 -13.24 -16.85 4.74
N VAL A 333 -12.57 -16.29 5.73
CA VAL A 333 -13.18 -15.39 6.71
C VAL A 333 -13.52 -14.06 6.06
N HIS A 334 -14.67 -13.50 6.45
CA HIS A 334 -14.96 -12.08 6.28
C HIS A 334 -15.51 -11.47 7.56
N ARG A 335 -15.31 -10.18 7.75
CA ARG A 335 -15.50 -9.49 9.02
C ARG A 335 -16.35 -8.23 8.87
N GLY A 336 -16.80 -7.66 9.98
CA GLY A 336 -17.47 -6.36 10.07
C GLY A 336 -18.98 -6.38 9.85
N GLY A 337 -19.52 -7.43 9.23
CA GLY A 337 -20.92 -7.44 8.80
C GLY A 337 -21.20 -6.42 7.70
N SER A 338 -22.45 -6.22 7.31
CA SER A 338 -22.79 -5.39 6.16
C SER A 338 -24.10 -4.61 6.35
N TRP A 339 -24.42 -3.77 5.36
CA TRP A 339 -25.68 -3.02 5.28
C TRP A 339 -26.94 -3.87 5.52
N PHE A 340 -26.91 -5.15 5.20
CA PHE A 340 -28.04 -6.07 5.33
C PHE A 340 -28.16 -6.68 6.74
N HIS A 341 -27.04 -6.87 7.44
CA HIS A 341 -26.99 -7.55 8.73
C HIS A 341 -27.62 -6.71 9.84
N ASP A 342 -28.11 -7.37 10.89
CA ASP A 342 -28.58 -6.70 12.10
C ASP A 342 -27.43 -6.35 13.06
N ALA A 343 -27.76 -5.71 14.19
CA ALA A 343 -26.78 -5.22 15.15
C ALA A 343 -25.86 -6.32 15.71
N ILE A 344 -26.34 -7.56 15.86
CA ILE A 344 -25.53 -8.65 16.43
C ILE A 344 -24.41 -9.12 15.47
N GLN A 345 -24.61 -8.89 14.16
CA GLN A 345 -23.71 -9.33 13.11
C GLN A 345 -22.72 -8.25 12.62
N VAL A 346 -22.84 -7.00 13.11
CA VAL A 346 -21.89 -5.92 12.81
C VAL A 346 -20.96 -5.60 13.99
N ARG A 347 -20.90 -6.47 15.01
CA ARG A 347 -19.98 -6.37 16.15
C ARG A 347 -18.54 -6.64 15.70
N VAL A 348 -17.58 -6.02 16.39
CA VAL A 348 -16.14 -6.23 16.12
C VAL A 348 -15.77 -7.71 16.19
N ALA A 349 -16.28 -8.46 17.16
CA ALA A 349 -15.96 -9.87 17.36
C ALA A 349 -16.66 -10.82 16.37
N TYR A 350 -17.71 -10.37 15.65
CA TYR A 350 -18.48 -11.26 14.76
C TYR A 350 -17.61 -11.79 13.63
N ARG A 351 -17.67 -13.10 13.44
CA ARG A 351 -16.99 -13.83 12.38
C ARG A 351 -18.02 -14.38 11.40
N ASP A 352 -17.71 -14.26 10.11
CA ASP A 352 -18.53 -14.87 9.06
C ASP A 352 -17.60 -15.45 7.98
N TRP A 353 -18.17 -16.21 7.07
CA TRP A 353 -17.37 -16.95 6.08
C TRP A 353 -18.08 -17.11 4.74
N GLY A 354 -17.28 -17.24 3.68
CA GLY A 354 -17.76 -17.47 2.33
C GLY A 354 -16.80 -18.32 1.50
N THR A 355 -17.32 -18.88 0.41
CA THR A 355 -16.46 -19.57 -0.57
C THR A 355 -15.53 -18.58 -1.26
N PRO A 356 -14.25 -18.94 -1.53
CA PRO A 356 -13.30 -18.01 -2.14
C PRO A 356 -13.59 -17.67 -3.60
N TYR A 357 -14.41 -18.48 -4.27
CA TYR A 357 -14.75 -18.33 -5.69
C TYR A 357 -16.08 -17.63 -5.90
N ASP A 358 -16.31 -17.21 -7.13
CA ASP A 358 -17.53 -16.53 -7.54
C ASP A 358 -18.62 -17.53 -7.94
N SER A 359 -19.58 -17.83 -7.06
CA SER A 359 -20.71 -18.68 -7.41
C SER A 359 -21.91 -17.83 -7.81
N GLU A 360 -22.43 -18.02 -9.02
CA GLU A 360 -23.54 -17.22 -9.59
C GLU A 360 -24.87 -17.33 -8.84
N THR A 361 -25.02 -18.27 -7.92
CA THR A 361 -26.31 -18.62 -7.31
C THR A 361 -26.74 -17.74 -6.14
N ALA A 362 -25.94 -16.74 -5.71
CA ALA A 362 -26.22 -15.96 -4.51
C ALA A 362 -25.93 -14.45 -4.64
N LYS A 363 -26.50 -13.77 -5.66
CA LYS A 363 -26.27 -12.34 -5.90
C LYS A 363 -26.48 -11.46 -4.66
N ILE A 364 -27.53 -11.72 -3.86
CA ILE A 364 -27.82 -10.93 -2.65
C ILE A 364 -26.73 -11.14 -1.57
N LYS A 365 -26.19 -12.36 -1.43
CA LYS A 365 -25.11 -12.60 -0.47
C LYS A 365 -23.82 -11.88 -0.86
N ARG A 366 -23.58 -11.69 -2.15
CA ARG A 366 -22.35 -11.07 -2.67
C ARG A 366 -22.39 -9.54 -2.66
N SER A 367 -23.55 -8.91 -2.80
CA SER A 367 -23.70 -7.45 -2.64
C SER A 367 -23.41 -6.95 -1.22
N ARG A 368 -23.06 -7.88 -0.30
CA ARG A 368 -22.63 -7.60 1.07
C ARG A 368 -21.12 -7.74 1.26
N LEU A 369 -20.38 -8.25 0.26
CA LEU A 369 -18.97 -8.62 0.37
C LEU A 369 -18.10 -7.69 -0.46
N GLY A 370 -17.26 -6.95 0.23
CA GLY A 370 -16.19 -6.13 -0.29
C GLY A 370 -14.88 -6.46 0.44
N PHE A 371 -13.99 -5.49 0.55
CA PHE A 371 -12.72 -5.65 1.24
C PHE A 371 -12.04 -4.31 1.49
N ARG A 372 -11.09 -4.31 2.40
CA ARG A 372 -10.06 -3.25 2.52
C ARG A 372 -8.68 -3.84 2.35
N VAL A 373 -7.71 -3.00 2.08
CA VAL A 373 -6.32 -3.43 1.86
C VAL A 373 -5.44 -3.03 3.02
N VAL A 374 -4.36 -3.80 3.20
CA VAL A 374 -3.26 -3.45 4.09
C VAL A 374 -1.93 -3.47 3.34
N ARG A 375 -0.91 -2.87 3.93
CA ARG A 375 0.51 -2.95 3.52
C ARG A 375 1.36 -3.08 4.76
N THR A 376 2.42 -3.87 4.68
CA THR A 376 3.43 -3.94 5.73
C THR A 376 4.22 -2.62 5.76
N ALA A 377 4.44 -2.04 6.94
CA ALA A 377 5.33 -0.90 7.10
C ALA A 377 6.79 -1.32 6.88
N GLU A 378 7.58 -0.47 6.23
CA GLU A 378 9.01 -0.71 5.94
C GLU A 378 9.88 -0.30 7.13
#